data_9e5f9b5f34ac5834138b739df7098c96
#
_entry.id   9e5f9b5f34ac5834138b739df7098c96
#
_cell.length_a   1.000
_cell.length_b   1.000
_cell.length_c   1.000
_cell.angle_alpha   90.00
_cell.angle_beta   90.00
_cell.angle_gamma   90.00
#
_symmetry.space_group_name_H-M   'P 1'
#
loop_
_entity.id
_entity.type
_entity.pdbx_description
1 polymer ?
#
loop_
_entity_poly.entity_id
_entity_poly.type
_entity_poly.pdbx_seq_one_letter_code
_entity_poly.pdbx_strand_id
1 'polypeptide(L)'
;MAIRVNDLIALNKLGKQFMLVEAPQPYTKFVNGKNTGEIEGYKYSIVLPEFLFEKIEVKIEQDEPSISQDVIEKKKSVAVKLEGLQAFVYSFNNRVGISFRAQSIEIV
;
A
#
# COMPACT_ATOMS: atom_id res chain seq x y z
N MET A 1 1.53 6.98 25.29
CA MET A 1 0.68 7.49 24.22
C MET A 1 1.35 7.28 22.87
N ALA A 2 0.65 6.65 21.95
CA ALA A 2 1.20 6.45 20.62
C ALA A 2 0.86 7.65 19.74
N ILE A 3 1.88 8.28 19.20
CA ILE A 3 1.69 9.32 18.20
C ILE A 3 1.44 8.62 16.87
N ARG A 4 0.35 8.96 16.22
CA ARG A 4 0.06 8.39 14.91
C ARG A 4 0.96 9.02 13.87
N VAL A 5 1.44 8.21 12.94
CA VAL A 5 2.25 8.71 11.83
C VAL A 5 1.47 9.72 11.01
N ASN A 6 0.16 9.56 10.90
CA ASN A 6 -0.69 10.52 10.22
C ASN A 6 -0.64 11.91 10.84
N ASP A 7 -0.30 12.00 12.13
CA ASP A 7 -0.13 13.28 12.81
C ASP A 7 1.23 13.90 12.52
N LEU A 8 2.22 13.07 12.15
CA LEU A 8 3.57 13.52 11.81
C LEU A 8 3.75 13.72 10.32
N ILE A 9 3.06 12.90 9.53
CA ILE A 9 3.13 12.96 8.07
C ILE A 9 1.81 13.51 7.56
N ALA A 10 1.90 14.65 6.89
CA ALA A 10 0.72 15.18 6.22
C ALA A 10 0.45 14.34 4.98
N LEU A 11 -0.49 13.42 5.04
CA LEU A 11 -0.82 12.53 3.92
C LEU A 11 -1.23 13.30 2.67
N ASN A 12 -1.78 14.50 2.83
CA ASN A 12 -2.12 15.35 1.70
C ASN A 12 -0.89 15.80 0.89
N LYS A 13 0.31 15.73 1.48
CA LYS A 13 1.54 16.04 0.76
C LYS A 13 1.92 14.94 -0.22
N LEU A 14 1.38 13.75 -0.07
CA LEU A 14 1.59 12.66 -1.03
C LEU A 14 0.89 12.95 -2.35
N GLY A 15 -0.01 13.93 -2.37
CA GLY A 15 -0.73 14.32 -3.55
C GLY A 15 -2.04 13.56 -3.68
N LYS A 16 -2.74 13.84 -4.77
CA LYS A 16 -4.03 13.22 -5.05
C LYS A 16 -3.94 12.16 -6.15
N GLN A 17 -2.80 12.07 -6.81
CA GLN A 17 -2.59 11.12 -7.89
C GLN A 17 -1.81 9.92 -7.41
N PHE A 18 -2.34 8.75 -7.68
CA PHE A 18 -1.72 7.47 -7.34
C PHE A 18 -1.68 6.62 -8.59
N MET A 19 -0.49 6.10 -8.91
CA MET A 19 -0.29 5.26 -10.10
C MET A 19 0.14 3.88 -9.68
N LEU A 20 -0.67 2.86 -10.02
CA LEU A 20 -0.30 1.47 -9.81
C LEU A 20 0.61 1.04 -10.94
N VAL A 21 1.82 0.57 -10.62
CA VAL A 21 2.85 0.25 -11.61
C VAL A 21 3.23 -1.21 -11.67
N GLU A 22 2.80 -2.01 -10.72
CA GLU A 22 3.10 -3.44 -10.67
C GLU A 22 1.83 -4.21 -10.32
N ALA A 23 1.76 -5.47 -10.76
CA ALA A 23 0.66 -6.33 -10.39
C ALA A 23 0.61 -6.52 -8.87
N PRO A 24 -0.59 -6.60 -8.27
CA PRO A 24 -0.70 -6.82 -6.84
C PRO A 24 -0.08 -8.16 -6.45
N GLN A 25 0.58 -8.20 -5.29
CA GLN A 25 1.20 -9.41 -4.79
C GLN A 25 0.60 -9.80 -3.46
N PRO A 26 0.31 -11.10 -3.26
CA PRO A 26 -0.26 -11.55 -2.00
C PRO A 26 0.74 -11.42 -0.85
N TYR A 27 0.24 -11.14 0.34
CA TYR A 27 1.02 -11.27 1.56
C TYR A 27 0.27 -12.17 2.53
N THR A 28 1.04 -12.87 3.37
CA THR A 28 0.50 -13.88 4.25
C THR A 28 0.30 -13.36 5.66
N LYS A 29 -0.60 -14.02 6.37
CA LYS A 29 -0.91 -13.69 7.75
C LYS A 29 0.12 -14.30 8.69
N PHE A 30 0.61 -13.51 9.64
CA PHE A 30 1.49 -13.97 10.70
C PHE A 30 0.74 -14.04 12.01
N VAL A 31 0.89 -15.16 12.71
CA VAL A 31 0.33 -15.35 14.05
C VAL A 31 1.47 -15.76 14.96
N ASN A 32 1.68 -15.00 16.03
CA ASN A 32 2.77 -15.24 16.98
C ASN A 32 4.13 -15.33 16.31
N GLY A 33 4.37 -14.47 15.30
CA GLY A 33 5.62 -14.42 14.58
C GLY A 33 5.82 -15.52 13.54
N LYS A 34 4.82 -16.38 13.35
CA LYS A 34 4.90 -17.47 12.37
C LYS A 34 4.00 -17.19 11.17
N ASN A 35 4.53 -17.47 9.98
CA ASN A 35 3.75 -17.38 8.75
C ASN A 35 2.78 -18.54 8.70
N THR A 36 1.47 -18.25 8.61
CA THR A 36 0.42 -19.25 8.58
C THR A 36 0.23 -19.86 7.20
N GLY A 37 0.79 -19.24 6.16
CA GLY A 37 0.57 -19.65 4.77
C GLY A 37 -0.76 -19.15 4.20
N GLU A 38 -1.62 -18.55 5.02
CA GLU A 38 -2.88 -17.99 4.56
C GLU A 38 -2.67 -16.59 4.01
N ILE A 39 -3.30 -16.29 2.88
CA ILE A 39 -3.23 -14.96 2.29
C ILE A 39 -4.14 -14.03 3.09
N GLU A 40 -3.55 -12.98 3.67
CA GLU A 40 -4.29 -11.95 4.41
C GLU A 40 -4.80 -10.85 3.47
N GLY A 41 -4.03 -10.53 2.45
CA GLY A 41 -4.38 -9.48 1.52
C GLY A 41 -3.35 -9.34 0.41
N TYR A 42 -3.34 -8.18 -0.23
CA TYR A 42 -2.47 -7.90 -1.36
C TYR A 42 -1.75 -6.57 -1.18
N LYS A 43 -0.50 -6.54 -1.63
CA LYS A 43 0.32 -5.33 -1.63
C LYS A 43 0.30 -4.72 -3.02
N TYR A 44 0.12 -3.41 -3.07
CA TYR A 44 0.10 -2.65 -4.32
C TYR A 44 1.26 -1.68 -4.33
N SER A 45 2.03 -1.70 -5.41
CA SER A 45 3.14 -0.76 -5.59
C SER A 45 2.63 0.49 -6.27
N ILE A 46 2.62 1.58 -5.53
CA ILE A 46 2.03 2.85 -5.94
C ILE A 46 3.12 3.89 -6.11
N VAL A 47 3.14 4.56 -7.26
CA VAL A 47 4.01 5.70 -7.51
C VAL A 47 3.21 6.98 -7.25
N LEU A 48 3.85 7.95 -6.66
CA LEU A 48 3.27 9.23 -6.27
C LEU A 48 3.80 10.34 -7.18
N PRO A 49 3.12 10.64 -8.32
CA PRO A 49 3.64 11.65 -9.25
C PRO A 49 3.78 13.04 -8.65
N GLU A 50 2.90 13.40 -7.71
CA GLU A 50 2.94 14.70 -7.06
C GLU A 50 3.95 14.77 -5.91
N PHE A 51 4.58 13.65 -5.57
CA PHE A 51 5.58 13.56 -4.50
C PHE A 51 6.86 12.96 -5.05
N LEU A 52 7.50 13.67 -5.99
CA LEU A 52 8.80 13.32 -6.58
C LEU A 52 8.84 11.89 -7.18
N PHE A 53 7.70 11.37 -7.61
CA PHE A 53 7.58 10.00 -8.14
C PHE A 53 8.06 8.93 -7.16
N GLU A 54 7.97 9.19 -5.86
CA GLU A 54 8.30 8.20 -4.85
C GLU A 54 7.36 7.01 -4.96
N LYS A 55 7.89 5.82 -4.67
CA LYS A 55 7.14 4.58 -4.71
C LYS A 55 6.86 4.10 -3.29
N ILE A 56 5.61 3.76 -3.03
CA ILE A 56 5.21 3.18 -1.75
C ILE A 56 4.51 1.85 -1.98
N GLU A 57 4.51 1.00 -0.96
CA GLU A 57 3.72 -0.23 -0.96
C GLU A 57 2.53 -0.04 -0.04
N VAL A 58 1.34 -0.28 -0.57
CA VAL A 58 0.09 -0.16 0.18
C VAL A 58 -0.51 -1.55 0.35
N LYS A 59 -0.74 -1.95 1.60
CA LYS A 59 -1.36 -3.23 1.92
C LYS A 59 -2.86 -3.05 2.06
N ILE A 60 -3.61 -3.94 1.43
CA ILE A 60 -5.06 -3.95 1.52
C ILE A 60 -5.49 -5.36 1.93
N GLU A 61 -6.22 -5.46 3.03
CA GLU A 61 -6.73 -6.73 3.52
C GLU A 61 -7.93 -7.13 2.66
N GLN A 62 -7.77 -8.18 1.87
CA GLN A 62 -8.79 -8.63 0.94
C GLN A 62 -8.52 -10.07 0.51
N ASP A 63 -9.56 -10.78 0.11
CA ASP A 63 -9.45 -12.19 -0.32
C ASP A 63 -8.93 -12.30 -1.75
N GLU A 64 -9.28 -11.34 -2.60
CA GLU A 64 -8.88 -11.33 -4.01
C GLU A 64 -8.41 -9.93 -4.38
N PRO A 65 -7.46 -9.80 -5.33
CA PRO A 65 -7.01 -8.48 -5.75
C PRO A 65 -8.12 -7.72 -6.46
N SER A 66 -8.25 -6.44 -6.15
CA SER A 66 -9.24 -5.57 -6.79
C SER A 66 -8.90 -5.25 -8.24
N ILE A 67 -7.62 -5.34 -8.59
CA ILE A 67 -7.12 -5.02 -9.92
C ILE A 67 -6.35 -6.22 -10.43
N SER A 68 -6.73 -6.72 -11.60
CA SER A 68 -6.10 -7.91 -12.15
C SER A 68 -4.74 -7.60 -12.77
N GLN A 69 -3.89 -8.62 -12.84
CA GLN A 69 -2.59 -8.54 -13.46
C GLN A 69 -2.69 -8.12 -14.94
N ASP A 70 -3.72 -8.58 -15.62
CA ASP A 70 -3.91 -8.27 -17.05
C ASP A 70 -4.00 -6.76 -17.31
N VAL A 71 -4.64 -6.02 -16.42
CA VAL A 71 -4.78 -4.57 -16.57
C VAL A 71 -3.40 -3.91 -16.54
N ILE A 72 -2.54 -4.34 -15.63
CA ILE A 72 -1.20 -3.78 -15.50
C ILE A 72 -0.33 -4.15 -16.69
N GLU A 73 -0.42 -5.38 -17.18
CA GLU A 73 0.37 -5.82 -18.34
C GLU A 73 0.02 -5.04 -19.60
N LYS A 74 -1.26 -4.70 -19.78
CA LYS A 74 -1.70 -3.95 -20.93
C LYS A 74 -1.37 -2.47 -20.85
N LYS A 75 -1.54 -1.86 -19.71
CA LYS A 75 -1.42 -0.40 -19.55
C LYS A 75 -0.10 0.06 -18.96
N LYS A 76 0.72 -0.84 -18.43
CA LYS A 76 2.00 -0.57 -17.76
C LYS A 76 1.85 0.23 -16.47
N SER A 77 0.95 1.20 -16.42
CA SER A 77 0.58 1.92 -15.21
C SER A 77 -0.88 2.30 -15.28
N VAL A 78 -1.53 2.38 -14.13
CA VAL A 78 -2.96 2.65 -14.03
C VAL A 78 -3.19 3.68 -12.94
N ALA A 79 -3.94 4.73 -13.26
CA ALA A 79 -4.34 5.70 -12.25
C ALA A 79 -5.37 5.04 -11.33
N VAL A 80 -5.15 5.16 -10.02
CA VAL A 80 -6.02 4.56 -9.01
C VAL A 80 -6.33 5.56 -7.92
N LYS A 81 -7.37 5.28 -7.15
CA LYS A 81 -7.67 6.01 -5.93
C LYS A 81 -7.65 5.03 -4.77
N LEU A 82 -7.23 5.51 -3.62
CA LEU A 82 -7.15 4.74 -2.39
C LEU A 82 -8.11 5.33 -1.37
N GLU A 83 -8.92 4.48 -0.74
CA GLU A 83 -9.81 4.91 0.33
C GLU A 83 -9.24 4.45 1.67
N GLY A 84 -9.31 5.33 2.66
CA GLY A 84 -8.85 5.02 4.00
C GLY A 84 -7.35 4.82 4.10
N LEU A 85 -6.57 5.55 3.30
CA LEU A 85 -5.11 5.45 3.33
C LEU A 85 -4.60 5.90 4.69
N GLN A 86 -3.76 5.06 5.30
CA GLN A 86 -3.14 5.33 6.58
C GLN A 86 -1.67 4.96 6.53
N ALA A 87 -0.86 5.68 7.30
CA ALA A 87 0.56 5.41 7.43
C ALA A 87 0.87 5.02 8.86
N PHE A 88 1.78 4.05 9.03
CA PHE A 88 2.20 3.56 10.34
C PHE A 88 3.72 3.54 10.41
N VAL A 89 4.27 3.95 11.55
CA VAL A 89 5.70 3.82 11.81
C VAL A 89 5.94 2.46 12.46
N TYR A 90 6.96 1.76 11.98
CA TYR A 90 7.43 0.54 12.62
C TYR A 90 8.92 0.64 12.89
N SER A 91 9.39 -0.10 13.89
CA SER A 91 10.80 -0.18 14.24
C SER A 91 11.22 -1.65 14.23
N PHE A 92 12.31 -1.93 13.52
CA PHE A 92 12.85 -3.29 13.42
C PHE A 92 14.37 -3.20 13.25
N ASN A 93 15.11 -3.93 14.12
CA ASN A 93 16.58 -3.94 14.09
C ASN A 93 17.19 -2.54 14.08
N ASN A 94 16.70 -1.66 14.94
CA ASN A 94 17.15 -0.27 15.06
C ASN A 94 16.91 0.57 13.81
N ARG A 95 16.04 0.09 12.92
CA ARG A 95 15.62 0.86 11.75
C ARG A 95 14.16 1.27 11.91
N VAL A 96 13.87 2.46 11.45
CA VAL A 96 12.50 2.98 11.43
C VAL A 96 12.01 2.98 10.00
N GLY A 97 10.84 2.42 9.76
CA GLY A 97 10.22 2.42 8.47
C GLY A 97 8.78 2.90 8.56
N ILE A 98 8.19 3.14 7.39
CA ILE A 98 6.80 3.55 7.28
C ILE A 98 6.06 2.49 6.46
N SER A 99 4.94 2.03 7.01
CA SER A 99 4.06 1.07 6.35
C SER A 99 2.77 1.79 5.99
N PHE A 100 2.24 1.51 4.80
CA PHE A 100 0.98 2.10 4.34
C PHE A 100 -0.08 1.03 4.20
N ARG A 101 -1.31 1.38 4.62
CA ARG A 101 -2.48 0.51 4.46
C ARG A 101 -3.65 1.35 3.98
N ALA A 102 -4.54 0.70 3.24
CA ALA A 102 -5.77 1.34 2.79
C ALA A 102 -6.92 0.35 2.93
N GLN A 103 -8.15 0.87 2.87
CA GLN A 103 -9.34 0.03 2.94
C GLN A 103 -9.69 -0.54 1.57
N SER A 104 -9.49 0.25 0.52
CA SER A 104 -9.79 -0.20 -0.84
C SER A 104 -8.97 0.55 -1.86
N ILE A 105 -8.90 -0.02 -3.06
CA ILE A 105 -8.23 0.56 -4.21
C ILE A 105 -9.14 0.38 -5.43
N GLU A 106 -9.29 1.42 -6.23
CA GLU A 106 -10.12 1.39 -7.43
C GLU A 106 -9.40 2.12 -8.57
N ILE A 107 -9.66 1.67 -9.80
CA ILE A 107 -9.18 2.36 -10.99
C ILE A 107 -10.01 3.63 -11.16
N VAL A 108 -9.31 4.72 -11.40
CA VAL A 108 -9.96 6.02 -11.65
C VAL A 108 -10.56 6.07 -13.05
#